data_bedf7047a09f7b291885dece611aefe4
#
_entry.id   bedf7047a09f7b291885dece611aefe4
#
_cell.length_a   1.000
_cell.length_b   1.000
_cell.length_c   1.000
_cell.angle_alpha   90.00
_cell.angle_beta   90.00
_cell.angle_gamma   90.00
#
_symmetry.space_group_name_H-M   'P 1'
#
loop_
_entity.id
_entity.type
_entity.pdbx_description
1 polymer ?
#
loop_
_entity_poly.entity_id
_entity_poly.type
_entity_poly.pdbx_seq_one_letter_code
_entity_poly.pdbx_strand_id
1 'polypeptide(L)'
;MAFADPLPAKPLPAPPSRPLLGILFRLLAMIMLATMFVFAKIADDMGVHVTESLFWRQLAGLPVSFAFLWWQGDLRAIRTHRPMAHAVRMLLGVSAMLLNFSAMLFLDMAEATTFGFAAQIFATILAAFLLREQTGRYRWAAVLVGFAGVLIALQPGDHAVNPLGAAVALGGAVATAAVIVHIRQLTRTEASGAIVFWFSLTSMLPLGIAMLFFGKAHPLQAWLVIAGLSLAGALGQMLLTASLRHATVATTMTIDYSMLIWSALAGYLIFAEIPSSSIWTGAPIIIGAGLFIAWREQYLARKRVNPAAE
;
A
#
# COMPACT_ATOMS: atom_id res chain seq x y z
N MET A 1 10.90 -9.92 20.60
CA MET A 1 10.84 -9.08 21.81
C MET A 1 10.73 -7.57 21.53
N ALA A 2 10.86 -7.10 20.28
CA ALA A 2 10.73 -5.68 19.88
C ALA A 2 9.26 -5.20 19.67
N PHE A 3 8.27 -6.05 19.94
CA PHE A 3 6.84 -5.76 19.70
C PHE A 3 6.04 -5.41 20.96
N ALA A 4 6.68 -5.36 22.12
CA ALA A 4 6.01 -5.15 23.40
C ALA A 4 6.71 -4.08 24.22
N ASP A 5 6.54 -2.81 23.85
CA ASP A 5 6.87 -1.69 24.74
C ASP A 5 5.59 -1.04 25.28
N PRO A 6 5.52 -0.76 26.58
CA PRO A 6 4.32 -0.20 27.20
C PRO A 6 4.07 1.24 26.75
N LEU A 7 2.83 1.51 26.45
CA LEU A 7 2.34 2.83 26.06
C LEU A 7 2.52 3.86 27.19
N PRO A 8 2.91 5.08 26.83
CA PRO A 8 2.01 6.17 27.09
C PRO A 8 2.06 7.28 26.03
N ALA A 9 1.04 7.46 25.29
CA ALA A 9 0.73 8.74 24.67
C ALA A 9 -0.79 8.91 24.70
N LYS A 10 -1.20 10.09 25.15
CA LYS A 10 -2.60 10.52 25.19
C LYS A 10 -3.20 10.34 23.79
N PRO A 11 -4.33 9.64 23.62
CA PRO A 11 -4.96 9.47 22.31
C PRO A 11 -5.22 10.84 21.69
N LEU A 12 -4.82 10.99 20.43
CA LEU A 12 -5.11 12.21 19.68
C LEU A 12 -6.64 12.39 19.57
N PRO A 13 -7.17 13.62 19.70
CA PRO A 13 -8.61 13.87 19.56
C PRO A 13 -9.09 13.41 18.18
N ALA A 14 -10.20 12.67 18.16
CA ALA A 14 -10.81 12.21 16.93
C ALA A 14 -11.24 13.42 16.08
N PRO A 15 -10.78 13.54 14.83
CA PRO A 15 -11.20 14.62 13.95
C PRO A 15 -12.68 14.47 13.57
N PRO A 16 -13.36 15.57 13.20
CA PRO A 16 -14.75 15.50 12.74
C PRO A 16 -14.85 14.58 11.53
N SER A 17 -15.75 13.59 11.62
CA SER A 17 -15.98 12.61 10.55
C SER A 17 -16.61 13.31 9.33
N ARG A 18 -15.88 13.38 8.21
CA ARG A 18 -16.38 13.82 6.90
C ARG A 18 -16.20 12.66 5.91
N PRO A 19 -17.07 11.65 5.97
CA PRO A 19 -16.86 10.39 5.26
C PRO A 19 -16.74 10.57 3.74
N LEU A 20 -17.51 11.49 3.13
CA LEU A 20 -17.43 11.78 1.69
C LEU A 20 -16.06 12.35 1.30
N LEU A 21 -15.48 13.21 2.12
CA LEU A 21 -14.15 13.76 1.88
C LEU A 21 -13.07 12.65 1.99
N GLY A 22 -13.21 11.76 2.96
CA GLY A 22 -12.33 10.59 3.09
C GLY A 22 -12.41 9.65 1.89
N ILE A 23 -13.62 9.42 1.37
CA ILE A 23 -13.86 8.64 0.14
C ILE A 23 -13.19 9.31 -1.06
N LEU A 24 -13.40 10.61 -1.24
CA LEU A 24 -12.80 11.37 -2.35
C LEU A 24 -11.27 11.31 -2.29
N PHE A 25 -10.67 11.56 -1.12
CA PHE A 25 -9.22 11.48 -0.96
C PHE A 25 -8.69 10.08 -1.25
N ARG A 26 -9.42 9.02 -0.86
CA ARG A 26 -9.01 7.65 -1.14
C ARG A 26 -9.09 7.33 -2.64
N LEU A 27 -10.15 7.74 -3.31
CA LEU A 27 -10.30 7.56 -4.75
C LEU A 27 -9.18 8.27 -5.52
N LEU A 28 -8.93 9.54 -5.19
CA LEU A 28 -7.82 10.30 -5.78
C LEU A 28 -6.46 9.66 -5.48
N ALA A 29 -6.27 9.10 -4.28
CA ALA A 29 -5.06 8.36 -3.94
C ALA A 29 -4.87 7.15 -4.85
N MET A 30 -5.92 6.38 -5.15
CA MET A 30 -5.83 5.21 -6.04
C MET A 30 -5.47 5.63 -7.47
N ILE A 31 -6.06 6.73 -7.97
CA ILE A 31 -5.70 7.29 -9.28
C ILE A 31 -4.22 7.72 -9.31
N MET A 32 -3.77 8.45 -8.29
CA MET A 32 -2.38 8.89 -8.22
C MET A 32 -1.39 7.72 -8.13
N LEU A 33 -1.72 6.68 -7.36
CA LEU A 33 -0.88 5.50 -7.25
C LEU A 33 -0.87 4.68 -8.56
N ALA A 34 -2.00 4.54 -9.25
CA ALA A 34 -2.03 3.93 -10.58
C ALA A 34 -1.17 4.73 -11.57
N THR A 35 -1.30 6.05 -11.58
CA THR A 35 -0.47 6.95 -12.39
C THR A 35 1.02 6.80 -12.06
N MET A 36 1.37 6.67 -10.78
CA MET A 36 2.75 6.40 -10.35
C MET A 36 3.28 5.09 -10.96
N PHE A 37 2.49 4.02 -10.97
CA PHE A 37 2.91 2.75 -11.55
C PHE A 37 3.04 2.81 -13.08
N VAL A 38 2.18 3.58 -13.76
CA VAL A 38 2.35 3.89 -15.20
C VAL A 38 3.71 4.52 -15.45
N PHE A 39 4.02 5.60 -14.73
CA PHE A 39 5.32 6.25 -14.86
C PHE A 39 6.48 5.35 -14.46
N ALA A 40 6.30 4.44 -13.49
CA ALA A 40 7.34 3.49 -13.10
C ALA A 40 7.66 2.51 -14.24
N LYS A 41 6.64 2.02 -14.95
CA LYS A 41 6.81 1.13 -16.10
C LYS A 41 7.46 1.86 -17.28
N ILE A 42 7.01 3.08 -17.59
CA ILE A 42 7.65 3.92 -18.63
C ILE A 42 9.11 4.24 -18.26
N ALA A 43 9.41 4.51 -16.99
CA ALA A 43 10.77 4.79 -16.53
C ALA A 43 11.69 3.57 -16.74
N ASP A 44 11.20 2.35 -16.45
CA ASP A 44 11.93 1.11 -16.70
C ASP A 44 12.22 0.90 -18.18
N ASP A 45 11.24 1.12 -19.05
CA ASP A 45 11.40 1.08 -20.51
C ASP A 45 12.46 2.08 -21.02
N MET A 46 12.67 3.18 -20.28
CA MET A 46 13.72 4.18 -20.54
C MET A 46 15.07 3.84 -19.88
N GLY A 47 15.19 2.67 -19.24
CA GLY A 47 16.41 2.18 -18.58
C GLY A 47 16.67 2.78 -17.19
N VAL A 48 15.65 3.40 -16.55
CA VAL A 48 15.71 3.87 -15.17
C VAL A 48 15.51 2.69 -14.23
N HIS A 49 16.51 2.39 -13.43
CA HIS A 49 16.44 1.26 -12.51
C HIS A 49 15.38 1.48 -11.41
N VAL A 50 14.72 0.40 -10.97
CA VAL A 50 13.63 0.46 -9.96
C VAL A 50 14.08 1.14 -8.66
N THR A 51 15.31 0.92 -8.20
CA THR A 51 15.84 1.56 -6.98
C THR A 51 15.99 3.06 -7.15
N GLU A 52 16.33 3.54 -8.35
CA GLU A 52 16.41 4.95 -8.69
C GLU A 52 15.03 5.60 -8.67
N SER A 53 14.04 4.98 -9.30
CA SER A 53 12.63 5.41 -9.25
C SER A 53 12.14 5.53 -7.81
N LEU A 54 12.48 4.57 -6.95
CA LEU A 54 12.11 4.58 -5.53
C LEU A 54 12.85 5.67 -4.74
N PHE A 55 14.12 5.92 -5.04
CA PHE A 55 14.88 7.01 -4.40
C PHE A 55 14.24 8.36 -4.65
N TRP A 56 13.99 8.70 -5.91
CA TRP A 56 13.38 9.99 -6.28
C TRP A 56 11.96 10.14 -5.74
N ARG A 57 11.19 9.05 -5.72
CA ARG A 57 9.87 9.03 -5.08
C ARG A 57 9.95 9.34 -3.58
N GLN A 58 10.90 8.76 -2.86
CA GLN A 58 11.07 9.04 -1.44
C GLN A 58 11.57 10.46 -1.19
N LEU A 59 12.46 10.97 -2.04
CA LEU A 59 12.92 12.35 -1.98
C LEU A 59 11.76 13.33 -2.12
N ALA A 60 10.84 13.13 -3.08
CA ALA A 60 9.64 13.95 -3.24
C ALA A 60 8.66 13.80 -2.04
N GLY A 61 8.66 12.66 -1.38
CA GLY A 61 7.86 12.40 -0.19
C GLY A 61 8.19 13.31 0.99
N LEU A 62 9.45 13.76 1.13
CA LEU A 62 9.87 14.64 2.22
C LEU A 62 9.19 16.02 2.20
N PRO A 63 9.30 16.81 1.12
CA PRO A 63 8.65 18.12 1.10
C PRO A 63 7.12 18.01 1.16
N VAL A 64 6.53 16.97 0.55
CA VAL A 64 5.08 16.77 0.58
C VAL A 64 4.60 16.43 1.99
N SER A 65 5.27 15.53 2.71
CA SER A 65 4.91 15.19 4.10
C SER A 65 5.17 16.37 5.07
N PHE A 66 6.25 17.12 4.84
CA PHE A 66 6.55 18.33 5.62
C PHE A 66 5.48 19.41 5.41
N ALA A 67 5.11 19.70 4.16
CA ALA A 67 4.06 20.65 3.82
C ALA A 67 2.72 20.27 4.45
N PHE A 68 2.43 18.97 4.51
CA PHE A 68 1.21 18.48 5.15
C PHE A 68 1.20 18.70 6.67
N LEU A 69 2.29 18.41 7.35
CA LEU A 69 2.40 18.65 8.78
C LEU A 69 2.34 20.14 9.10
N TRP A 70 2.96 20.95 8.26
CA TRP A 70 2.89 22.40 8.37
C TRP A 70 1.46 22.94 8.18
N TRP A 71 0.77 22.45 7.16
CA TRP A 71 -0.63 22.82 6.92
C TRP A 71 -1.56 22.39 8.07
N GLN A 72 -1.26 21.29 8.75
CA GLN A 72 -2.00 20.86 9.94
C GLN A 72 -1.65 21.65 11.21
N GLY A 73 -0.62 22.49 11.18
CA GLY A 73 -0.15 23.24 12.34
C GLY A 73 0.58 22.40 13.39
N ASP A 74 0.99 21.19 13.06
CA ASP A 74 1.60 20.25 14.01
C ASP A 74 2.99 19.77 13.58
N LEU A 75 3.90 20.71 13.33
CA LEU A 75 5.30 20.38 13.02
C LEU A 75 6.01 19.67 14.18
N ARG A 76 5.53 19.83 15.43
CA ARG A 76 6.12 19.14 16.58
C ARG A 76 5.90 17.62 16.52
N ALA A 77 4.89 17.17 15.78
CA ALA A 77 4.62 15.76 15.56
C ALA A 77 5.73 15.05 14.76
N ILE A 78 6.65 15.76 14.11
CA ILE A 78 7.84 15.14 13.47
C ILE A 78 8.73 14.44 14.52
N ARG A 79 8.74 14.90 15.76
CA ARG A 79 9.58 14.28 16.81
C ARG A 79 9.04 12.89 17.14
N THR A 80 9.89 11.88 16.95
CA THR A 80 9.57 10.50 17.33
C THR A 80 10.30 10.10 18.60
N HIS A 81 9.65 9.28 19.40
CA HIS A 81 10.24 8.58 20.55
C HIS A 81 10.53 7.10 20.25
N ARG A 82 10.28 6.65 18.99
CA ARG A 82 10.36 5.22 18.60
C ARG A 82 11.22 5.02 17.32
N PRO A 83 12.51 5.40 17.33
CA PRO A 83 13.35 5.35 16.13
C PRO A 83 13.50 3.93 15.57
N MET A 84 13.55 2.90 16.44
CA MET A 84 13.62 1.50 16.00
C MET A 84 12.36 1.05 15.26
N ALA A 85 11.19 1.52 15.69
CA ALA A 85 9.94 1.21 14.98
C ALA A 85 9.93 1.84 13.58
N HIS A 86 10.47 3.05 13.42
CA HIS A 86 10.66 3.67 12.10
C HIS A 86 11.69 2.94 11.24
N ALA A 87 12.77 2.41 11.82
CA ALA A 87 13.74 1.58 11.11
C ALA A 87 13.08 0.28 10.58
N VAL A 88 12.30 -0.41 11.42
CA VAL A 88 11.51 -1.59 10.98
C VAL A 88 10.51 -1.20 9.89
N ARG A 89 9.83 -0.05 10.05
CA ARG A 89 8.91 0.48 9.02
C ARG A 89 9.63 0.73 7.70
N MET A 90 10.83 1.26 7.73
CA MET A 90 11.65 1.48 6.55
C MET A 90 12.00 0.16 5.87
N LEU A 91 12.54 -0.82 6.59
CA LEU A 91 12.91 -2.13 6.03
C LEU A 91 11.71 -2.81 5.36
N LEU A 92 10.60 -2.94 6.07
CA LEU A 92 9.38 -3.53 5.54
C LEU A 92 8.84 -2.74 4.33
N GLY A 93 8.85 -1.41 4.42
CA GLY A 93 8.32 -0.56 3.37
C GLY A 93 9.16 -0.55 2.10
N VAL A 94 10.48 -0.46 2.22
CA VAL A 94 11.39 -0.51 1.06
C VAL A 94 11.30 -1.88 0.39
N SER A 95 11.30 -2.97 1.18
CA SER A 95 11.11 -4.33 0.62
C SER A 95 9.78 -4.47 -0.10
N ALA A 96 8.67 -4.01 0.50
CA ALA A 96 7.37 -4.06 -0.13
C ALA A 96 7.34 -3.24 -1.44
N MET A 97 7.94 -2.05 -1.44
CA MET A 97 7.99 -1.20 -2.63
C MET A 97 8.83 -1.81 -3.74
N LEU A 98 10.03 -2.32 -3.42
CA LEU A 98 10.88 -3.00 -4.40
C LEU A 98 10.14 -4.16 -5.05
N LEU A 99 9.51 -5.03 -4.27
CA LEU A 99 8.78 -6.18 -4.78
C LEU A 99 7.55 -5.76 -5.61
N ASN A 100 6.76 -4.79 -5.14
CA ASN A 100 5.57 -4.35 -5.89
C ASN A 100 5.94 -3.63 -7.20
N PHE A 101 6.99 -2.80 -7.22
CA PHE A 101 7.47 -2.18 -8.45
C PHE A 101 8.05 -3.21 -9.40
N SER A 102 8.88 -4.14 -8.89
CA SER A 102 9.42 -5.23 -9.72
C SER A 102 8.30 -6.11 -10.30
N ALA A 103 7.21 -6.35 -9.56
CA ALA A 103 6.09 -7.12 -10.08
C ALA A 103 5.48 -6.49 -11.34
N MET A 104 5.38 -5.14 -11.38
CA MET A 104 4.87 -4.41 -12.54
C MET A 104 5.76 -4.53 -13.79
N LEU A 105 7.02 -4.97 -13.64
CA LEU A 105 7.93 -5.20 -14.77
C LEU A 105 7.78 -6.60 -15.36
N PHE A 106 7.26 -7.55 -14.60
CA PHE A 106 7.09 -8.95 -14.99
C PHE A 106 5.65 -9.30 -15.36
N LEU A 107 4.68 -8.51 -14.91
CA LEU A 107 3.25 -8.75 -15.04
C LEU A 107 2.55 -7.54 -15.65
N ASP A 108 1.41 -7.80 -16.27
CA ASP A 108 0.48 -6.76 -16.65
C ASP A 108 0.00 -5.98 -15.40
N MET A 109 -0.32 -4.70 -15.56
CA MET A 109 -0.68 -3.83 -14.43
C MET A 109 -1.89 -4.38 -13.63
N ALA A 110 -2.89 -4.93 -14.33
CA ALA A 110 -4.05 -5.54 -13.68
C ALA A 110 -3.70 -6.84 -12.95
N GLU A 111 -2.79 -7.65 -13.50
CA GLU A 111 -2.30 -8.88 -12.88
C GLU A 111 -1.54 -8.58 -11.58
N ALA A 112 -0.54 -7.69 -11.65
CA ALA A 112 0.24 -7.28 -10.49
C ALA A 112 -0.65 -6.67 -9.38
N THR A 113 -1.64 -5.85 -9.77
CA THR A 113 -2.61 -5.27 -8.84
C THR A 113 -3.49 -6.34 -8.19
N THR A 114 -3.95 -7.32 -8.97
CA THR A 114 -4.78 -8.44 -8.46
C THR A 114 -4.02 -9.25 -7.40
N PHE A 115 -2.78 -9.63 -7.67
CA PHE A 115 -1.95 -10.32 -6.67
C PHE A 115 -1.65 -9.42 -5.46
N GLY A 116 -1.48 -8.11 -5.67
CA GLY A 116 -1.31 -7.14 -4.61
C GLY A 116 -2.48 -7.12 -3.60
N PHE A 117 -3.71 -7.38 -4.03
CA PHE A 117 -4.86 -7.47 -3.12
C PHE A 117 -4.79 -8.64 -2.13
N ALA A 118 -3.98 -9.67 -2.41
CA ALA A 118 -3.70 -10.72 -1.45
C ALA A 118 -3.06 -10.18 -0.16
N ALA A 119 -2.52 -8.96 -0.16
CA ALA A 119 -2.00 -8.31 1.03
C ALA A 119 -3.05 -8.18 2.15
N GLN A 120 -4.32 -8.01 1.83
CA GLN A 120 -5.40 -7.96 2.83
C GLN A 120 -5.61 -9.31 3.51
N ILE A 121 -5.47 -10.39 2.75
CA ILE A 121 -5.55 -11.77 3.24
C ILE A 121 -4.36 -12.05 4.16
N PHE A 122 -3.15 -11.77 3.67
CA PHE A 122 -1.93 -11.92 4.46
C PHE A 122 -1.91 -11.03 5.71
N ALA A 123 -2.45 -9.80 5.65
CA ALA A 123 -2.54 -8.92 6.81
C ALA A 123 -3.44 -9.52 7.91
N THR A 124 -4.53 -10.20 7.53
CA THR A 124 -5.39 -10.91 8.49
C THR A 124 -4.64 -12.07 9.16
N ILE A 125 -3.88 -12.84 8.38
CA ILE A 125 -3.06 -13.94 8.90
C ILE A 125 -1.97 -13.39 9.84
N LEU A 126 -1.23 -12.39 9.41
CA LEU A 126 -0.17 -11.78 10.22
C LEU A 126 -0.70 -11.15 11.49
N ALA A 127 -1.87 -10.49 11.45
CA ALA A 127 -2.52 -9.94 12.64
C ALA A 127 -2.89 -11.04 13.64
N ALA A 128 -3.42 -12.18 13.17
CA ALA A 128 -3.75 -13.31 14.03
C ALA A 128 -2.51 -13.87 14.76
N PHE A 129 -1.41 -14.05 14.03
CA PHE A 129 -0.18 -14.64 14.59
C PHE A 129 0.67 -13.64 15.38
N LEU A 130 0.94 -12.45 14.82
CA LEU A 130 1.84 -11.45 15.42
C LEU A 130 1.18 -10.66 16.54
N LEU A 131 -0.11 -10.29 16.37
CA LEU A 131 -0.84 -9.51 17.37
C LEU A 131 -1.65 -10.40 18.31
N ARG A 132 -1.64 -11.73 18.09
CA ARG A 132 -2.46 -12.72 18.83
C ARG A 132 -3.94 -12.33 18.88
N GLU A 133 -4.41 -11.69 17.79
CA GLU A 133 -5.82 -11.35 17.67
C GLU A 133 -6.64 -12.63 17.48
N GLN A 134 -7.75 -12.76 18.23
CA GLN A 134 -8.65 -13.90 18.09
C GLN A 134 -9.37 -13.81 16.74
N THR A 135 -8.90 -14.61 15.78
CA THR A 135 -9.47 -14.67 14.44
C THR A 135 -10.57 -15.73 14.42
N GLY A 136 -11.82 -15.29 14.33
CA GLY A 136 -12.98 -16.20 14.30
C GLY A 136 -13.04 -17.00 12.99
N ARG A 137 -13.81 -18.14 13.04
CA ARG A 137 -13.98 -19.07 11.91
C ARG A 137 -14.34 -18.41 10.58
N TYR A 138 -15.12 -17.35 10.58
CA TYR A 138 -15.53 -16.65 9.35
C TYR A 138 -14.38 -15.90 8.66
N ARG A 139 -13.42 -15.35 9.44
CA ARG A 139 -12.22 -14.74 8.84
C ARG A 139 -11.31 -15.80 8.23
N TRP A 140 -11.15 -16.95 8.88
CA TRP A 140 -10.39 -18.06 8.33
C TRP A 140 -11.03 -18.62 7.05
N ALA A 141 -12.37 -18.74 6.99
CA ALA A 141 -13.08 -19.12 5.79
C ALA A 141 -12.82 -18.13 4.64
N ALA A 142 -12.86 -16.82 4.92
CA ALA A 142 -12.54 -15.80 3.93
C ALA A 142 -11.07 -15.85 3.46
N VAL A 143 -10.13 -16.15 4.35
CA VAL A 143 -8.72 -16.39 4.00
C VAL A 143 -8.61 -17.54 3.03
N LEU A 144 -9.27 -18.69 3.30
CA LEU A 144 -9.23 -19.86 2.41
C LEU A 144 -9.85 -19.57 1.04
N VAL A 145 -11.01 -18.85 1.01
CA VAL A 145 -11.65 -18.44 -0.25
C VAL A 145 -10.75 -17.48 -1.03
N GLY A 146 -10.10 -16.53 -0.37
CA GLY A 146 -9.17 -15.61 -1.01
C GLY A 146 -7.94 -16.33 -1.59
N PHE A 147 -7.39 -17.31 -0.89
CA PHE A 147 -6.32 -18.15 -1.43
C PHE A 147 -6.78 -18.98 -2.64
N ALA A 148 -8.01 -19.50 -2.64
CA ALA A 148 -8.56 -20.16 -3.83
C ALA A 148 -8.63 -19.18 -5.01
N GLY A 149 -9.00 -17.93 -4.78
CA GLY A 149 -8.96 -16.87 -5.78
C GLY A 149 -7.54 -16.61 -6.34
N VAL A 150 -6.52 -16.60 -5.46
CA VAL A 150 -5.11 -16.47 -5.89
C VAL A 150 -4.70 -17.67 -6.75
N LEU A 151 -5.06 -18.90 -6.36
CA LEU A 151 -4.76 -20.10 -7.14
C LEU A 151 -5.45 -20.10 -8.50
N ILE A 152 -6.69 -19.59 -8.58
CA ILE A 152 -7.41 -19.44 -9.86
C ILE A 152 -6.70 -18.39 -10.73
N ALA A 153 -6.30 -17.24 -10.16
CA ALA A 153 -5.59 -16.20 -10.87
C ALA A 153 -4.21 -16.65 -11.41
N LEU A 154 -3.59 -17.64 -10.76
CA LEU A 154 -2.30 -18.23 -11.19
C LEU A 154 -2.46 -19.27 -12.30
N GLN A 155 -3.68 -19.74 -12.59
CA GLN A 155 -3.89 -20.72 -13.65
C GLN A 155 -3.59 -20.10 -15.02
N PRO A 156 -2.97 -20.87 -15.93
CA PRO A 156 -2.80 -20.42 -17.30
C PRO A 156 -4.18 -20.24 -17.95
N GLY A 157 -4.49 -18.98 -18.32
CA GLY A 157 -5.65 -18.64 -19.13
C GLY A 157 -5.26 -18.58 -20.60
N ASP A 158 -5.75 -17.55 -21.31
CA ASP A 158 -5.41 -17.29 -22.72
C ASP A 158 -3.92 -16.95 -22.88
N HIS A 159 -3.32 -16.38 -21.83
CA HIS A 159 -1.89 -16.13 -21.68
C HIS A 159 -1.44 -16.71 -20.34
N ALA A 160 -0.28 -17.39 -20.32
CA ALA A 160 0.30 -17.90 -19.09
C ALA A 160 0.86 -16.72 -18.26
N VAL A 161 0.35 -16.55 -17.05
CA VAL A 161 0.91 -15.58 -16.08
C VAL A 161 2.37 -15.95 -15.80
N ASN A 162 3.27 -14.96 -15.83
CA ASN A 162 4.69 -15.19 -15.54
C ASN A 162 4.86 -15.69 -14.08
N PRO A 163 5.35 -16.94 -13.86
CA PRO A 163 5.44 -17.48 -12.50
C PRO A 163 6.38 -16.71 -11.58
N LEU A 164 7.49 -16.16 -12.14
CA LEU A 164 8.42 -15.32 -11.38
C LEU A 164 7.74 -14.00 -10.98
N GLY A 165 7.03 -13.37 -11.92
CA GLY A 165 6.26 -12.17 -11.67
C GLY A 165 5.21 -12.37 -10.58
N ALA A 166 4.46 -13.48 -10.64
CA ALA A 166 3.48 -13.84 -9.62
C ALA A 166 4.12 -14.09 -8.25
N ALA A 167 5.26 -14.78 -8.19
CA ALA A 167 6.00 -14.98 -6.93
C ALA A 167 6.48 -13.66 -6.33
N VAL A 168 7.01 -12.75 -7.16
CA VAL A 168 7.44 -11.40 -6.75
C VAL A 168 6.24 -10.59 -6.25
N ALA A 169 5.10 -10.62 -6.97
CA ALA A 169 3.87 -9.91 -6.56
C ALA A 169 3.31 -10.43 -5.24
N LEU A 170 3.26 -11.75 -5.03
CA LEU A 170 2.82 -12.35 -3.78
C LEU A 170 3.79 -12.06 -2.63
N GLY A 171 5.10 -12.07 -2.88
CA GLY A 171 6.12 -11.60 -1.93
C GLY A 171 5.91 -10.14 -1.53
N GLY A 172 5.60 -9.28 -2.50
CA GLY A 172 5.20 -7.89 -2.31
C GLY A 172 3.93 -7.75 -1.47
N ALA A 173 2.94 -8.61 -1.72
CA ALA A 173 1.70 -8.64 -0.94
C ALA A 173 1.95 -9.03 0.53
N VAL A 174 2.80 -10.03 0.80
CA VAL A 174 3.21 -10.40 2.17
C VAL A 174 3.95 -9.24 2.86
N ALA A 175 4.89 -8.62 2.17
CA ALA A 175 5.63 -7.47 2.71
C ALA A 175 4.68 -6.29 2.97
N THR A 176 3.74 -6.01 2.08
CA THR A 176 2.70 -4.98 2.25
C THR A 176 1.80 -5.30 3.44
N ALA A 177 1.43 -6.56 3.64
CA ALA A 177 0.67 -7.00 4.80
C ALA A 177 1.42 -6.73 6.11
N ALA A 178 2.72 -7.02 6.16
CA ALA A 178 3.56 -6.72 7.31
C ALA A 178 3.64 -5.20 7.57
N VAL A 179 3.73 -4.40 6.50
CA VAL A 179 3.64 -2.92 6.56
C VAL A 179 2.32 -2.47 7.18
N ILE A 180 1.19 -3.01 6.72
CA ILE A 180 -0.15 -2.65 7.22
C ILE A 180 -0.25 -2.93 8.72
N VAL A 181 0.17 -4.12 9.16
CA VAL A 181 0.16 -4.51 10.58
C VAL A 181 1.07 -3.60 11.41
N HIS A 182 2.27 -3.28 10.90
CA HIS A 182 3.23 -2.43 11.60
C HIS A 182 2.76 -0.96 11.68
N ILE A 183 2.20 -0.40 10.60
CA ILE A 183 1.60 0.94 10.62
C ILE A 183 0.45 1.01 11.64
N ARG A 184 -0.41 -0.02 11.72
CA ARG A 184 -1.50 -0.10 12.71
C ARG A 184 -0.96 0.01 14.15
N GLN A 185 0.23 -0.52 14.43
CA GLN A 185 0.89 -0.35 15.73
C GLN A 185 1.45 1.06 15.91
N LEU A 186 2.12 1.61 14.89
CA LEU A 186 2.72 2.94 14.93
C LEU A 186 1.68 4.05 15.09
N THR A 187 0.54 3.97 14.41
CA THR A 187 -0.53 4.98 14.48
C THR A 187 -1.17 5.11 15.87
N ARG A 188 -0.91 4.19 16.79
CA ARG A 188 -1.34 4.30 18.19
C ARG A 188 -0.53 5.36 18.96
N THR A 189 0.69 5.64 18.54
CA THR A 189 1.66 6.50 19.27
C THR A 189 2.23 7.63 18.43
N GLU A 190 2.14 7.55 17.10
CA GLU A 190 2.78 8.47 16.17
C GLU A 190 1.75 9.09 15.21
N ALA A 191 1.92 10.36 14.88
CA ALA A 191 1.08 11.03 13.89
C ALA A 191 1.34 10.46 12.48
N SER A 192 0.29 10.33 11.67
CA SER A 192 0.40 9.77 10.32
C SER A 192 1.43 10.50 9.44
N GLY A 193 1.49 11.84 9.54
CA GLY A 193 2.48 12.64 8.81
C GLY A 193 3.92 12.35 9.25
N ALA A 194 4.15 12.13 10.55
CA ALA A 194 5.45 11.74 11.07
C ALA A 194 5.87 10.35 10.57
N ILE A 195 4.95 9.40 10.52
CA ILE A 195 5.21 8.05 9.99
C ILE A 195 5.65 8.13 8.52
N VAL A 196 5.00 8.94 7.69
CA VAL A 196 5.37 9.13 6.29
C VAL A 196 6.70 9.87 6.17
N PHE A 197 6.90 10.94 6.93
CA PHE A 197 8.15 11.71 6.94
C PHE A 197 9.36 10.83 7.30
N TRP A 198 9.29 10.13 8.42
CA TRP A 198 10.37 9.25 8.87
C TRP A 198 10.60 8.08 7.92
N PHE A 199 9.55 7.52 7.34
CA PHE A 199 9.68 6.50 6.30
C PHE A 199 10.43 7.03 5.08
N SER A 200 10.08 8.20 4.56
CA SER A 200 10.75 8.81 3.43
C SER A 200 12.22 9.12 3.76
N LEU A 201 12.47 9.74 4.92
CA LEU A 201 13.81 10.13 5.35
C LEU A 201 14.73 8.90 5.54
N THR A 202 14.27 7.90 6.28
CA THR A 202 15.10 6.72 6.59
C THR A 202 15.31 5.83 5.37
N SER A 203 14.35 5.78 4.44
CA SER A 203 14.47 5.02 3.19
C SER A 203 15.51 5.62 2.24
N MET A 204 15.83 6.90 2.36
CA MET A 204 16.86 7.53 1.53
C MET A 204 18.25 6.95 1.79
N LEU A 205 18.53 6.41 2.99
CA LEU A 205 19.82 5.81 3.27
C LEU A 205 20.09 4.57 2.40
N PRO A 206 19.30 3.48 2.47
CA PRO A 206 19.54 2.31 1.64
C PRO A 206 19.33 2.58 0.15
N LEU A 207 18.35 3.40 -0.24
CA LEU A 207 18.11 3.75 -1.64
C LEU A 207 19.21 4.66 -2.18
N GLY A 208 19.75 5.58 -1.36
CA GLY A 208 20.89 6.43 -1.74
C GLY A 208 22.17 5.62 -1.95
N ILE A 209 22.41 4.59 -1.11
CA ILE A 209 23.51 3.64 -1.34
C ILE A 209 23.29 2.89 -2.68
N ALA A 210 22.07 2.43 -2.93
CA ALA A 210 21.75 1.76 -4.20
C ALA A 210 21.96 2.68 -5.42
N MET A 211 21.71 3.99 -5.27
CA MET A 211 21.97 4.99 -6.33
C MET A 211 23.45 5.05 -6.75
N LEU A 212 24.40 4.72 -5.84
CA LEU A 212 25.83 4.69 -6.21
C LEU A 212 26.16 3.57 -7.20
N PHE A 213 25.34 2.50 -7.22
CA PHE A 213 25.53 1.34 -8.10
C PHE A 213 24.63 1.36 -9.34
N PHE A 214 23.41 1.87 -9.20
CA PHE A 214 22.36 1.81 -10.23
C PHE A 214 22.01 3.17 -10.82
N GLY A 215 22.40 4.27 -10.18
CA GLY A 215 22.12 5.63 -10.68
C GLY A 215 22.87 5.89 -11.98
N LYS A 216 22.15 6.44 -12.96
CA LYS A 216 22.69 6.79 -14.28
C LYS A 216 22.29 8.20 -14.67
N ALA A 217 23.02 8.78 -15.61
CA ALA A 217 22.60 10.01 -16.29
C ALA A 217 21.47 9.67 -17.27
N HIS A 218 20.39 10.42 -17.22
CA HIS A 218 19.23 10.20 -18.07
C HIS A 218 18.95 11.40 -18.96
N PRO A 219 18.32 11.21 -20.14
CA PRO A 219 17.85 12.32 -20.97
C PRO A 219 16.71 13.06 -20.26
N LEU A 220 16.45 14.30 -20.67
CA LEU A 220 15.40 15.16 -20.06
C LEU A 220 14.03 14.47 -19.99
N GLN A 221 13.69 13.69 -21.02
CA GLN A 221 12.42 12.95 -21.08
C GLN A 221 12.28 11.97 -19.91
N ALA A 222 13.32 11.20 -19.59
CA ALA A 222 13.32 10.28 -18.46
C ALA A 222 13.23 11.03 -17.11
N TRP A 223 13.89 12.18 -17.00
CA TRP A 223 13.74 13.05 -15.80
C TRP A 223 12.31 13.56 -15.61
N LEU A 224 11.60 13.89 -16.69
CA LEU A 224 10.20 14.29 -16.61
C LEU A 224 9.31 13.12 -16.14
N VAL A 225 9.60 11.90 -16.61
CA VAL A 225 8.91 10.68 -16.17
C VAL A 225 9.19 10.39 -14.69
N ILE A 226 10.45 10.47 -14.25
CA ILE A 226 10.84 10.33 -12.83
C ILE A 226 10.14 11.39 -11.95
N ALA A 227 10.06 12.63 -12.40
CA ALA A 227 9.36 13.69 -11.69
C ALA A 227 7.86 13.39 -11.58
N GLY A 228 7.23 12.94 -12.66
CA GLY A 228 5.82 12.51 -12.68
C GLY A 228 5.55 11.35 -11.71
N LEU A 229 6.38 10.30 -11.76
CA LEU A 229 6.35 9.17 -10.83
C LEU A 229 6.46 9.63 -9.38
N SER A 230 7.44 10.49 -9.10
CA SER A 230 7.74 10.95 -7.75
C SER A 230 6.63 11.79 -7.18
N LEU A 231 6.09 12.72 -7.97
CA LEU A 231 4.98 13.58 -7.56
C LEU A 231 3.69 12.79 -7.38
N ALA A 232 3.35 11.92 -8.33
CA ALA A 232 2.16 11.07 -8.24
C ALA A 232 2.24 10.14 -7.02
N GLY A 233 3.41 9.54 -6.77
CA GLY A 233 3.64 8.68 -5.60
C GLY A 233 3.55 9.43 -4.27
N ALA A 234 4.13 10.62 -4.19
CA ALA A 234 4.08 11.46 -2.99
C ALA A 234 2.66 11.97 -2.69
N LEU A 235 1.95 12.48 -3.71
CA LEU A 235 0.55 12.91 -3.58
C LEU A 235 -0.37 11.73 -3.26
N GLY A 236 -0.20 10.59 -3.93
CA GLY A 236 -0.98 9.38 -3.67
C GLY A 236 -0.82 8.93 -2.21
N GLN A 237 0.41 8.86 -1.70
CA GLN A 237 0.69 8.51 -0.31
C GLN A 237 0.08 9.50 0.68
N MET A 238 0.10 10.78 0.33
CA MET A 238 -0.46 11.86 1.12
C MET A 238 -1.99 11.75 1.22
N LEU A 239 -2.67 11.64 0.08
CA LEU A 239 -4.11 11.50 -0.03
C LEU A 239 -4.60 10.21 0.67
N LEU A 240 -3.84 9.11 0.52
CA LEU A 240 -4.09 7.84 1.19
C LEU A 240 -4.08 8.00 2.72
N THR A 241 -3.09 8.72 3.23
CA THR A 241 -2.98 8.99 4.68
C THR A 241 -4.07 9.95 5.15
N ALA A 242 -4.34 11.02 4.38
CA ALA A 242 -5.37 12.00 4.70
C ALA A 242 -6.78 11.38 4.72
N SER A 243 -7.06 10.40 3.84
CA SER A 243 -8.35 9.71 3.80
C SER A 243 -8.72 9.05 5.14
N LEU A 244 -7.72 8.48 5.83
CA LEU A 244 -7.90 7.80 7.11
C LEU A 244 -8.30 8.74 8.27
N ARG A 245 -8.11 10.05 8.11
CA ARG A 245 -8.57 11.05 9.10
C ARG A 245 -10.06 11.36 8.99
N HIS A 246 -10.66 11.11 7.82
CA HIS A 246 -12.02 11.54 7.51
C HIS A 246 -13.01 10.38 7.37
N ALA A 247 -12.52 9.16 7.10
CA ALA A 247 -13.35 7.98 6.94
C ALA A 247 -12.78 6.78 7.71
N THR A 248 -13.64 5.83 8.02
CA THR A 248 -13.22 4.59 8.69
C THR A 248 -12.36 3.75 7.77
N VAL A 249 -11.43 2.98 8.35
CA VAL A 249 -10.52 2.07 7.60
C VAL A 249 -11.30 1.17 6.66
N ALA A 250 -12.44 0.62 7.09
CA ALA A 250 -13.19 -0.28 6.25
C ALA A 250 -13.90 0.41 5.07
N THR A 251 -14.37 1.67 5.24
CA THR A 251 -14.89 2.45 4.11
C THR A 251 -13.78 2.74 3.09
N THR A 252 -12.58 3.07 3.55
CA THR A 252 -11.45 3.36 2.67
C THR A 252 -10.93 2.10 1.97
N MET A 253 -10.84 0.96 2.66
CA MET A 253 -10.42 -0.32 2.07
C MET A 253 -11.31 -0.77 0.91
N THR A 254 -12.62 -0.51 0.97
CA THR A 254 -13.53 -0.82 -0.14
C THR A 254 -13.13 -0.07 -1.41
N ILE A 255 -12.64 1.16 -1.27
CA ILE A 255 -12.24 2.01 -2.39
C ILE A 255 -10.88 1.59 -2.97
N ASP A 256 -10.02 0.94 -2.17
CA ASP A 256 -8.73 0.44 -2.66
C ASP A 256 -8.87 -0.52 -3.84
N TYR A 257 -9.96 -1.28 -3.88
CA TYR A 257 -10.23 -2.18 -4.99
C TYR A 257 -10.50 -1.44 -6.32
N SER A 258 -10.81 -0.12 -6.28
CA SER A 258 -10.86 0.70 -7.49
C SER A 258 -9.51 0.77 -8.21
N MET A 259 -8.39 0.47 -7.50
CA MET A 259 -7.06 0.39 -8.08
C MET A 259 -7.02 -0.57 -9.27
N LEU A 260 -7.76 -1.69 -9.23
CA LEU A 260 -7.83 -2.64 -10.35
C LEU A 260 -8.41 -1.99 -11.60
N ILE A 261 -9.45 -1.15 -11.43
CA ILE A 261 -10.08 -0.44 -12.56
C ILE A 261 -9.06 0.51 -13.21
N TRP A 262 -8.36 1.29 -12.39
CA TRP A 262 -7.37 2.25 -12.88
C TRP A 262 -6.16 1.56 -13.49
N SER A 263 -5.69 0.46 -12.90
CA SER A 263 -4.58 -0.34 -13.42
C SER A 263 -4.93 -1.03 -14.73
N ALA A 264 -6.12 -1.65 -14.83
CA ALA A 264 -6.57 -2.29 -16.06
C ALA A 264 -6.78 -1.28 -17.18
N LEU A 265 -7.39 -0.12 -16.86
CA LEU A 265 -7.62 0.95 -17.83
C LEU A 265 -6.29 1.52 -18.33
N ALA A 266 -5.34 1.79 -17.43
CA ALA A 266 -4.03 2.31 -17.80
C ALA A 266 -3.21 1.28 -18.58
N GLY A 267 -3.22 0.01 -18.17
CA GLY A 267 -2.57 -1.10 -18.88
C GLY A 267 -3.08 -1.21 -20.31
N TYR A 268 -4.40 -1.21 -20.49
CA TYR A 268 -5.01 -1.29 -21.82
C TYR A 268 -4.73 -0.07 -22.69
N LEU A 269 -4.93 1.15 -22.17
CA LEU A 269 -4.84 2.38 -22.97
C LEU A 269 -3.39 2.78 -23.29
N ILE A 270 -2.43 2.49 -22.40
CA ILE A 270 -1.06 2.98 -22.52
C ILE A 270 -0.12 1.88 -23.02
N PHE A 271 -0.30 0.66 -22.53
CA PHE A 271 0.60 -0.47 -22.83
C PHE A 271 -0.03 -1.53 -23.72
N ALA A 272 -1.29 -1.39 -24.14
CA ALA A 272 -2.05 -2.38 -24.91
C ALA A 272 -2.11 -3.77 -24.20
N GLU A 273 -2.05 -3.78 -22.87
CA GLU A 273 -2.12 -5.00 -22.06
C GLU A 273 -3.55 -5.52 -21.96
N ILE A 274 -3.74 -6.81 -22.21
CA ILE A 274 -5.03 -7.49 -22.02
C ILE A 274 -4.82 -8.52 -20.92
N PRO A 275 -5.38 -8.32 -19.71
CA PRO A 275 -5.22 -9.26 -18.61
C PRO A 275 -5.72 -10.65 -18.99
N SER A 276 -5.06 -11.69 -18.47
CA SER A 276 -5.46 -13.09 -18.73
C SER A 276 -6.87 -13.37 -18.23
N SER A 277 -7.58 -14.32 -18.87
CA SER A 277 -8.95 -14.71 -18.49
C SER A 277 -9.03 -15.22 -17.04
N SER A 278 -7.96 -15.84 -16.53
CA SER A 278 -7.85 -16.30 -15.15
C SER A 278 -7.89 -15.16 -14.13
N ILE A 279 -7.36 -13.97 -14.48
CA ILE A 279 -7.44 -12.78 -13.64
C ILE A 279 -8.89 -12.30 -13.49
N TRP A 280 -9.67 -12.30 -14.55
CA TRP A 280 -11.09 -11.92 -14.50
C TRP A 280 -11.94 -12.83 -13.62
N THR A 281 -11.52 -14.07 -13.42
CA THR A 281 -12.19 -15.01 -12.51
C THR A 281 -11.61 -14.98 -11.10
N GLY A 282 -10.30 -14.88 -10.95
CA GLY A 282 -9.61 -14.87 -9.65
C GLY A 282 -9.77 -13.56 -8.89
N ALA A 283 -9.65 -12.40 -9.58
CA ALA A 283 -9.73 -11.08 -8.95
C ALA A 283 -11.03 -10.83 -8.17
N PRO A 284 -12.24 -11.12 -8.70
CA PRO A 284 -13.48 -10.95 -7.94
C PRO A 284 -13.51 -11.79 -6.65
N ILE A 285 -12.92 -12.98 -6.64
CA ILE A 285 -12.87 -13.86 -5.46
C ILE A 285 -11.93 -13.28 -4.41
N ILE A 286 -10.74 -12.80 -4.81
CA ILE A 286 -9.78 -12.14 -3.90
C ILE A 286 -10.40 -10.87 -3.32
N ILE A 287 -11.00 -10.04 -4.15
CA ILE A 287 -11.67 -8.81 -3.76
C ILE A 287 -12.83 -9.11 -2.81
N GLY A 288 -13.69 -10.08 -3.15
CA GLY A 288 -14.83 -10.48 -2.33
C GLY A 288 -14.39 -10.98 -0.94
N ALA A 289 -13.33 -11.79 -0.88
CA ALA A 289 -12.76 -12.25 0.38
C ALA A 289 -12.22 -11.10 1.23
N GLY A 290 -11.48 -10.16 0.62
CA GLY A 290 -10.96 -8.98 1.31
C GLY A 290 -12.07 -8.04 1.81
N LEU A 291 -13.10 -7.79 1.01
CA LEU A 291 -14.28 -7.00 1.40
C LEU A 291 -15.04 -7.66 2.56
N PHE A 292 -15.20 -8.99 2.53
CA PHE A 292 -15.82 -9.72 3.62
C PHE A 292 -15.03 -9.59 4.92
N ILE A 293 -13.69 -9.71 4.86
CA ILE A 293 -12.81 -9.52 6.01
C ILE A 293 -13.00 -8.10 6.59
N ALA A 294 -12.95 -7.07 5.75
CA ALA A 294 -13.11 -5.68 6.15
C ALA A 294 -14.49 -5.40 6.78
N TRP A 295 -15.56 -5.89 6.14
CA TRP A 295 -16.93 -5.79 6.66
C TRP A 295 -17.07 -6.49 8.02
N ARG A 296 -16.52 -7.68 8.16
CA ARG A 296 -16.59 -8.45 9.42
C ARG A 296 -15.85 -7.77 10.56
N GLU A 297 -14.70 -7.16 10.27
CA GLU A 297 -13.98 -6.36 11.28
C GLU A 297 -14.80 -5.18 11.76
N GLN A 298 -15.47 -4.46 10.87
CA GLN A 298 -16.37 -3.37 11.25
C GLN A 298 -17.55 -3.85 12.09
N TYR A 299 -18.21 -4.92 11.66
CA TYR A 299 -19.35 -5.47 12.39
C TYR A 299 -18.96 -5.82 13.82
N LEU A 300 -17.85 -6.50 14.03
CA LEU A 300 -17.37 -6.87 15.35
C LEU A 300 -16.92 -5.65 16.18
N ALA A 301 -16.34 -4.63 15.55
CA ALA A 301 -15.98 -3.40 16.23
C ALA A 301 -17.21 -2.64 16.73
N ARG A 302 -18.27 -2.55 15.91
CA ARG A 302 -19.55 -1.93 16.31
C ARG A 302 -20.23 -2.67 17.46
N LYS A 303 -20.22 -4.02 17.42
CA LYS A 303 -20.83 -4.85 18.49
C LYS A 303 -20.09 -4.71 19.82
N ARG A 304 -18.78 -4.45 19.82
CA ARG A 304 -18.00 -4.16 21.04
C ARG A 304 -18.31 -2.79 21.66
N VAL A 305 -18.67 -1.80 20.84
CA VAL A 305 -19.01 -0.44 21.31
C VAL A 305 -20.46 -0.33 21.79
N ASN A 306 -21.38 -1.11 21.22
CA ASN A 306 -22.80 -1.11 21.58
C ASN A 306 -23.27 -2.54 21.90
N PRO A 307 -23.00 -3.07 23.13
CA PRO A 307 -23.43 -4.42 23.50
C PRO A 307 -24.97 -4.53 23.76
N ALA A 308 -25.70 -3.41 23.83
CA ALA A 308 -27.12 -3.34 24.13
C ALA A 308 -28.04 -3.16 22.89
N ALA A 309 -27.55 -3.38 21.69
CA ALA A 309 -28.36 -3.22 20.46
C ALA A 309 -28.90 -4.57 19.90
N GLU A 310 -29.30 -5.47 20.79
CA GLU A 310 -30.11 -6.68 20.49
C GLU A 310 -31.43 -6.62 21.25
#